data_3384f257c1ace4c4cc7573ce2988c39c
#
_entry.id   3384f257c1ace4c4cc7573ce2988c39c
#
_cell.length_a   1.000
_cell.length_b   1.000
_cell.length_c   1.000
_cell.angle_alpha   90.00
_cell.angle_beta   90.00
_cell.angle_gamma   90.00
#
_symmetry.space_group_name_H-M   'P 1'
#
loop_
_entity.id
_entity.type
_entity.pdbx_description
1 polymer ?
#
loop_
_entity_poly.entity_id
_entity_poly.type
_entity_poly.pdbx_seq_one_letter_code
_entity_poly.pdbx_strand_id
1 'polypeptide(L)'
;MTYKLMTASVVGLTLATGAMAEGVIGIAMPTQSSARWIADGNAMVSLFEEAGYSTILQYAEDDIPNQLAQIENMVTNGVDVLVIAAIDGTTLSNALENAHFAGIDIIAYDRLIRDSEHVSYYATFDNFQVGVQQAESLVSGLESRFGSGPWNVELFGGSPDDNNAFFFYDGAMSVLQPLIDDGSVNIVSGQMGMDRVGTLRWDGAVAQARMDNLLSAHYTDAEIHGVLSPYDGLSIGILSSLKGVGYGSDDLEMPIVTGQDAEVPSIKSILAGEQYSTVFKDTRELARVTVGMVNALLGGAEPEINDTETYDNGVKIVPSFLLEPVSVDVSNWEEVLIGSGYYTEEQLR
;
A
#
# COMPACT_ATOMS: atom_id res chain seq x y z
N MET A 1 -61.16 -5.42 -60.09
CA MET A 1 -59.69 -5.09 -60.02
C MET A 1 -59.44 -4.35 -58.70
N THR A 2 -59.00 -5.10 -57.69
CA THR A 2 -58.79 -4.58 -56.33
C THR A 2 -57.28 -4.53 -56.09
N TYR A 3 -56.78 -3.33 -55.94
CA TYR A 3 -55.33 -3.10 -55.56
C TYR A 3 -55.19 -3.19 -54.06
N LYS A 4 -54.36 -4.15 -53.59
CA LYS A 4 -53.85 -4.25 -52.21
C LYS A 4 -52.64 -3.32 -52.08
N LEU A 5 -52.75 -2.30 -51.19
CA LEU A 5 -51.58 -1.54 -50.75
C LEU A 5 -50.82 -2.43 -49.72
N MET A 6 -49.53 -2.67 -49.99
CA MET A 6 -48.57 -3.20 -49.02
C MET A 6 -47.90 -2.05 -48.27
N THR A 7 -48.19 -1.94 -46.99
CA THR A 7 -47.44 -1.03 -46.09
C THR A 7 -46.15 -1.75 -45.65
N ALA A 8 -44.99 -1.19 -46.04
CA ALA A 8 -43.69 -1.63 -45.56
C ALA A 8 -43.42 -0.91 -44.22
N SER A 9 -43.35 -1.67 -43.12
CA SER A 9 -42.86 -1.22 -41.81
C SER A 9 -41.36 -1.16 -41.83
N VAL A 10 -40.82 0.04 -41.75
CA VAL A 10 -39.35 0.26 -41.49
C VAL A 10 -39.13 0.10 -40.00
N VAL A 11 -38.52 -0.99 -39.60
CA VAL A 11 -37.99 -1.18 -38.24
C VAL A 11 -36.72 -0.36 -38.13
N GLY A 12 -36.78 0.78 -37.47
CA GLY A 12 -35.61 1.57 -37.13
C GLY A 12 -34.77 0.83 -36.06
N LEU A 13 -33.60 0.34 -36.47
CA LEU A 13 -32.57 -0.16 -35.56
C LEU A 13 -31.93 1.04 -34.88
N THR A 14 -32.35 1.40 -33.67
CA THR A 14 -31.63 2.37 -32.84
C THR A 14 -30.36 1.69 -32.35
N LEU A 15 -29.21 1.98 -32.98
CA LEU A 15 -27.88 1.72 -32.41
C LEU A 15 -27.78 2.61 -31.15
N ALA A 16 -27.89 1.99 -29.98
CA ALA A 16 -27.45 2.61 -28.76
C ALA A 16 -25.92 2.77 -28.86
N THR A 17 -25.47 3.93 -29.30
CA THR A 17 -24.07 4.34 -29.07
C THR A 17 -23.96 4.48 -27.58
N GLY A 18 -23.25 3.55 -26.91
CA GLY A 18 -22.83 3.75 -25.53
C GLY A 18 -22.12 5.11 -25.49
N ALA A 19 -22.61 6.04 -24.69
CA ALA A 19 -21.89 7.28 -24.41
C ALA A 19 -20.55 6.84 -23.81
N MET A 20 -19.45 7.13 -24.52
CA MET A 20 -18.12 7.04 -23.93
C MET A 20 -18.11 8.04 -22.77
N ALA A 21 -17.58 7.64 -21.63
CA ALA A 21 -17.38 8.56 -20.53
C ALA A 21 -16.44 9.67 -21.03
N GLU A 22 -16.85 10.92 -20.94
CA GLU A 22 -15.98 12.06 -21.23
C GLU A 22 -15.39 12.53 -19.92
N GLY A 23 -14.05 12.63 -19.81
CA GLY A 23 -13.36 13.15 -18.64
C GLY A 23 -11.87 12.85 -18.70
N VAL A 24 -11.10 13.67 -17.97
CA VAL A 24 -9.65 13.54 -17.82
C VAL A 24 -9.32 13.30 -16.36
N ILE A 25 -8.67 12.20 -16.06
CA ILE A 25 -8.29 11.83 -14.69
C ILE A 25 -6.80 12.09 -14.46
N GLY A 26 -6.50 12.93 -13.47
CA GLY A 26 -5.14 13.18 -13.01
C GLY A 26 -4.73 12.14 -11.98
N ILE A 27 -3.61 11.46 -12.20
CA ILE A 27 -3.08 10.41 -11.31
C ILE A 27 -1.67 10.82 -10.89
N ALA A 28 -1.49 11.14 -9.59
CA ALA A 28 -0.20 11.54 -9.02
C ALA A 28 0.32 10.45 -8.10
N MET A 29 1.44 9.81 -8.49
CA MET A 29 2.10 8.73 -7.78
C MET A 29 3.41 9.17 -7.15
N PRO A 30 3.84 8.55 -6.02
CA PRO A 30 5.03 9.01 -5.30
C PRO A 30 6.32 8.72 -6.06
N THR A 31 6.54 7.51 -6.57
CA THR A 31 7.83 7.11 -7.12
C THR A 31 7.72 5.88 -8.04
N GLN A 32 8.73 5.65 -8.87
CA GLN A 32 8.92 4.43 -9.64
C GLN A 32 9.95 3.47 -9.00
N SER A 33 10.53 3.84 -7.86
CA SER A 33 11.51 2.99 -7.16
C SER A 33 10.89 1.73 -6.55
N SER A 34 9.59 1.75 -6.23
CA SER A 34 8.81 0.57 -5.84
C SER A 34 7.98 0.07 -7.02
N ALA A 35 8.10 -1.22 -7.32
CA ALA A 35 7.34 -1.88 -8.40
C ALA A 35 5.82 -1.80 -8.17
N ARG A 36 5.40 -1.73 -6.91
CA ARG A 36 4.01 -1.57 -6.53
C ARG A 36 3.39 -0.32 -7.16
N TRP A 37 4.01 0.86 -7.03
CA TRP A 37 3.46 2.11 -7.56
C TRP A 37 3.33 2.10 -9.09
N ILE A 38 4.23 1.37 -9.76
CA ILE A 38 4.12 1.15 -11.22
C ILE A 38 2.91 0.27 -11.54
N ALA A 39 2.69 -0.79 -10.75
CA ALA A 39 1.54 -1.68 -10.93
C ALA A 39 0.21 -0.94 -10.67
N ASP A 40 0.12 -0.16 -9.59
CA ASP A 40 -1.03 0.69 -9.25
C ASP A 40 -1.36 1.66 -10.39
N GLY A 41 -0.37 2.44 -10.84
CA GLY A 41 -0.55 3.43 -11.91
C GLY A 41 -1.01 2.79 -13.21
N ASN A 42 -0.39 1.69 -13.63
CA ASN A 42 -0.75 0.98 -14.85
C ASN A 42 -2.16 0.37 -14.77
N ALA A 43 -2.52 -0.22 -13.63
CA ALA A 43 -3.85 -0.78 -13.42
C ALA A 43 -4.93 0.31 -13.49
N MET A 44 -4.71 1.47 -12.84
CA MET A 44 -5.64 2.60 -12.93
C MET A 44 -5.77 3.13 -14.35
N VAL A 45 -4.66 3.36 -15.07
CA VAL A 45 -4.68 3.83 -16.46
C VAL A 45 -5.51 2.88 -17.32
N SER A 46 -5.22 1.56 -17.26
CA SER A 46 -5.94 0.56 -18.04
C SER A 46 -7.45 0.59 -17.76
N LEU A 47 -7.85 0.60 -16.50
CA LEU A 47 -9.25 0.58 -16.09
C LEU A 47 -9.98 1.89 -16.42
N PHE A 48 -9.32 3.05 -16.29
CA PHE A 48 -9.90 4.32 -16.69
C PHE A 48 -10.08 4.43 -18.21
N GLU A 49 -9.10 3.99 -18.99
CA GLU A 49 -9.20 3.95 -20.47
C GLU A 49 -10.30 2.97 -20.93
N GLU A 50 -10.43 1.80 -20.29
CA GLU A 50 -11.55 0.86 -20.53
C GLU A 50 -12.91 1.48 -20.22
N ALA A 51 -12.98 2.33 -19.18
CA ALA A 51 -14.18 3.08 -18.85
C ALA A 51 -14.45 4.28 -19.79
N GLY A 52 -13.49 4.64 -20.67
CA GLY A 52 -13.61 5.68 -21.67
C GLY A 52 -13.04 7.04 -21.26
N TYR A 53 -12.33 7.13 -20.14
CA TYR A 53 -11.64 8.35 -19.69
C TYR A 53 -10.25 8.50 -20.34
N SER A 54 -9.77 9.74 -20.38
CA SER A 54 -8.35 10.02 -20.63
C SER A 54 -7.62 10.15 -19.30
N THR A 55 -6.33 9.80 -19.26
CA THR A 55 -5.54 9.83 -18.03
C THR A 55 -4.28 10.67 -18.16
N ILE A 56 -3.86 11.32 -17.08
CA ILE A 56 -2.56 11.98 -16.93
C ILE A 56 -1.88 11.33 -15.72
N LEU A 57 -1.01 10.34 -15.96
CA LEU A 57 -0.24 9.66 -14.91
C LEU A 57 1.14 10.29 -14.78
N GLN A 58 1.52 10.69 -13.56
CA GLN A 58 2.85 11.22 -13.24
C GLN A 58 3.40 10.60 -11.96
N TYR A 59 4.73 10.40 -11.94
CA TYR A 59 5.51 9.96 -10.78
C TYR A 59 6.44 11.08 -10.34
N ALA A 60 6.49 11.33 -9.04
CA ALA A 60 7.24 12.45 -8.50
C ALA A 60 8.64 12.08 -8.00
N GLU A 61 9.04 10.81 -8.05
CA GLU A 61 10.35 10.28 -7.65
C GLU A 61 10.74 10.65 -6.21
N ASP A 62 9.75 10.54 -5.29
CA ASP A 62 9.85 10.90 -3.88
C ASP A 62 10.26 12.35 -3.59
N ASP A 63 10.13 13.23 -4.59
CA ASP A 63 10.38 14.68 -4.48
C ASP A 63 9.05 15.41 -4.25
N ILE A 64 8.85 15.93 -3.01
CA ILE A 64 7.61 16.62 -2.61
C ILE A 64 7.35 17.87 -3.48
N PRO A 65 8.30 18.79 -3.73
CA PRO A 65 8.09 19.90 -4.63
C PRO A 65 7.67 19.48 -6.04
N ASN A 66 8.23 18.39 -6.56
CA ASN A 66 7.86 17.84 -7.86
C ASN A 66 6.41 17.35 -7.87
N GLN A 67 5.99 16.58 -6.84
CA GLN A 67 4.60 16.14 -6.74
C GLN A 67 3.62 17.30 -6.67
N LEU A 68 3.94 18.33 -5.88
CA LEU A 68 3.12 19.54 -5.78
C LEU A 68 2.96 20.22 -7.16
N ALA A 69 4.07 20.42 -7.87
CA ALA A 69 4.05 21.04 -9.21
C ALA A 69 3.27 20.20 -10.23
N GLN A 70 3.36 18.87 -10.15
CA GLN A 70 2.60 17.96 -11.02
C GLN A 70 1.09 18.09 -10.77
N ILE A 71 0.65 18.12 -9.50
CA ILE A 71 -0.77 18.31 -9.13
C ILE A 71 -1.28 19.67 -9.60
N GLU A 72 -0.54 20.75 -9.36
CA GLU A 72 -0.90 22.10 -9.83
C GLU A 72 -1.01 22.17 -11.36
N ASN A 73 -0.14 21.48 -12.09
CA ASN A 73 -0.21 21.37 -13.55
C ASN A 73 -1.48 20.59 -13.99
N MET A 74 -1.83 19.49 -13.31
CA MET A 74 -3.06 18.74 -13.60
C MET A 74 -4.29 19.62 -13.39
N VAL A 75 -4.35 20.39 -12.28
CA VAL A 75 -5.43 21.35 -12.03
C VAL A 75 -5.52 22.40 -13.15
N THR A 76 -4.38 22.97 -13.55
CA THR A 76 -4.30 23.97 -14.63
C THR A 76 -4.75 23.40 -15.98
N ASN A 77 -4.46 22.14 -16.24
CA ASN A 77 -4.87 21.42 -17.45
C ASN A 77 -6.35 21.01 -17.44
N GLY A 78 -7.07 21.23 -16.33
CA GLY A 78 -8.49 21.01 -16.22
C GLY A 78 -8.86 19.53 -16.19
N VAL A 79 -8.17 18.74 -15.32
CA VAL A 79 -8.63 17.38 -15.02
C VAL A 79 -9.96 17.43 -14.27
N ASP A 80 -10.80 16.41 -14.42
CA ASP A 80 -12.11 16.35 -13.79
C ASP A 80 -12.05 15.76 -12.38
N VAL A 81 -11.11 14.83 -12.14
CA VAL A 81 -10.84 14.22 -10.83
C VAL A 81 -9.33 14.05 -10.65
N LEU A 82 -8.85 14.25 -9.42
CA LEU A 82 -7.49 13.95 -9.00
C LEU A 82 -7.48 12.69 -8.13
N VAL A 83 -6.62 11.73 -8.48
CA VAL A 83 -6.28 10.53 -7.69
C VAL A 83 -4.84 10.67 -7.24
N ILE A 84 -4.61 10.78 -5.93
CA ILE A 84 -3.30 11.16 -5.39
C ILE A 84 -2.83 10.16 -4.34
N ALA A 85 -1.70 9.52 -4.59
CA ALA A 85 -0.90 8.83 -3.58
C ALA A 85 0.19 9.80 -3.08
N ALA A 86 -0.04 10.45 -1.96
CA ALA A 86 0.83 11.51 -1.46
C ALA A 86 2.20 10.96 -1.01
N ILE A 87 3.29 11.68 -1.33
CA ILE A 87 4.61 11.42 -0.74
C ILE A 87 4.57 11.81 0.74
N ASP A 88 4.10 13.02 1.03
CA ASP A 88 3.89 13.57 2.34
C ASP A 88 2.45 14.08 2.43
N GLY A 89 1.67 13.48 3.34
CA GLY A 89 0.25 13.78 3.48
C GLY A 89 -0.06 15.22 3.90
N THR A 90 0.91 15.98 4.43
CA THR A 90 0.68 17.32 5.02
C THR A 90 1.02 18.48 4.10
N THR A 91 1.61 18.22 2.93
CA THR A 91 2.20 19.29 2.10
C THR A 91 1.32 19.78 0.94
N LEU A 92 0.15 19.18 0.75
CA LEU A 92 -0.66 19.38 -0.45
C LEU A 92 -1.82 20.37 -0.27
N SER A 93 -2.12 20.87 0.94
CA SER A 93 -3.36 21.59 1.29
C SER A 93 -3.69 22.73 0.32
N ASN A 94 -2.72 23.57 -0.06
CA ASN A 94 -2.95 24.70 -0.98
C ASN A 94 -3.32 24.23 -2.41
N ALA A 95 -2.67 23.18 -2.91
CA ALA A 95 -2.98 22.65 -4.25
C ALA A 95 -4.38 22.02 -4.28
N LEU A 96 -4.76 21.34 -3.19
CA LEU A 96 -6.09 20.75 -3.05
C LEU A 96 -7.18 21.82 -2.91
N GLU A 97 -6.91 22.92 -2.21
CA GLU A 97 -7.82 24.08 -2.17
C GLU A 97 -8.06 24.65 -3.59
N ASN A 98 -6.99 24.82 -4.37
CA ASN A 98 -7.10 25.28 -5.75
C ASN A 98 -7.89 24.29 -6.64
N ALA A 99 -7.68 22.98 -6.46
CA ALA A 99 -8.44 21.95 -7.16
C ALA A 99 -9.93 22.03 -6.82
N HIS A 100 -10.25 22.17 -5.53
CA HIS A 100 -11.63 22.32 -5.06
C HIS A 100 -12.33 23.56 -5.68
N PHE A 101 -11.66 24.72 -5.69
CA PHE A 101 -12.21 25.92 -6.33
C PHE A 101 -12.39 25.78 -7.85
N ALA A 102 -11.64 24.89 -8.48
CA ALA A 102 -11.82 24.51 -9.88
C ALA A 102 -12.94 23.50 -10.10
N GLY A 103 -13.57 22.99 -9.03
CA GLY A 103 -14.64 21.98 -9.08
C GLY A 103 -14.12 20.56 -9.28
N ILE A 104 -12.85 20.29 -8.96
CA ILE A 104 -12.19 19.00 -9.14
C ILE A 104 -12.33 18.20 -7.84
N ASP A 105 -12.90 16.99 -7.91
CA ASP A 105 -12.92 16.05 -6.80
C ASP A 105 -11.56 15.41 -6.56
N ILE A 106 -11.26 15.11 -5.28
CA ILE A 106 -9.96 14.61 -4.85
C ILE A 106 -10.14 13.27 -4.13
N ILE A 107 -9.55 12.22 -4.66
CA ILE A 107 -9.48 10.91 -4.04
C ILE A 107 -8.05 10.67 -3.54
N ALA A 108 -7.90 10.52 -2.22
CA ALA A 108 -6.67 9.99 -1.65
C ALA A 108 -6.57 8.50 -2.01
N TYR A 109 -5.44 8.09 -2.58
CA TYR A 109 -5.19 6.72 -3.01
C TYR A 109 -4.11 6.09 -2.16
N ASP A 110 -4.41 4.97 -1.51
CA ASP A 110 -3.53 4.21 -0.62
C ASP A 110 -3.03 5.01 0.60
N ARG A 111 -2.57 6.25 0.43
CA ARG A 111 -2.04 7.11 1.48
C ARG A 111 -3.01 8.23 1.84
N LEU A 112 -3.33 8.38 3.12
CA LEU A 112 -4.23 9.44 3.59
C LEU A 112 -3.59 10.82 3.44
N ILE A 113 -4.30 11.73 2.78
CA ILE A 113 -3.91 13.15 2.72
C ILE A 113 -4.47 13.87 3.94
N ARG A 114 -3.59 14.55 4.68
CA ARG A 114 -3.87 15.21 5.96
C ARG A 114 -4.10 16.71 5.79
N ASP A 115 -4.62 17.30 6.83
CA ASP A 115 -4.72 18.76 7.03
C ASP A 115 -5.47 19.48 5.89
N SER A 116 -6.41 18.79 5.22
CA SER A 116 -7.23 19.36 4.16
C SER A 116 -8.70 18.92 4.28
N GLU A 117 -9.62 19.87 4.22
CA GLU A 117 -11.06 19.60 4.14
C GLU A 117 -11.52 19.14 2.74
N HIS A 118 -10.65 19.29 1.73
CA HIS A 118 -10.98 19.10 0.32
C HIS A 118 -10.75 17.68 -0.21
N VAL A 119 -10.27 16.76 0.62
CA VAL A 119 -10.22 15.33 0.24
C VAL A 119 -11.63 14.78 0.24
N SER A 120 -12.15 14.38 -0.95
CA SER A 120 -13.53 13.89 -1.09
C SER A 120 -13.67 12.49 -0.51
N TYR A 121 -12.80 11.56 -0.90
CA TYR A 121 -12.81 10.15 -0.51
C TYR A 121 -11.39 9.59 -0.35
N TYR A 122 -11.30 8.44 0.31
CA TYR A 122 -10.05 7.69 0.48
C TYR A 122 -10.27 6.23 0.08
N ALA A 123 -9.43 5.72 -0.81
CA ALA A 123 -9.39 4.32 -1.21
C ALA A 123 -8.09 3.69 -0.70
N THR A 124 -8.17 2.67 0.14
CA THR A 124 -7.01 2.02 0.75
C THR A 124 -7.33 0.59 1.22
N PHE A 125 -6.43 0.00 1.96
CA PHE A 125 -6.62 -1.25 2.70
C PHE A 125 -6.86 -0.97 4.19
N ASP A 126 -7.32 -1.98 4.95
CA ASP A 126 -7.33 -1.89 6.40
C ASP A 126 -5.88 -1.89 6.93
N ASN A 127 -5.34 -0.69 7.11
CA ASN A 127 -3.95 -0.50 7.49
C ASN A 127 -3.64 -0.97 8.92
N PHE A 128 -4.62 -0.91 9.83
CA PHE A 128 -4.45 -1.46 11.16
C PHE A 128 -4.35 -2.99 11.11
N GLN A 129 -5.20 -3.63 10.33
CA GLN A 129 -5.17 -5.08 10.13
C GLN A 129 -3.90 -5.57 9.46
N VAL A 130 -3.28 -4.77 8.57
CA VAL A 130 -1.93 -5.06 8.04
C VAL A 130 -0.93 -5.24 9.17
N GLY A 131 -0.88 -4.30 10.11
CA GLY A 131 0.02 -4.37 11.26
C GLY A 131 -0.25 -5.57 12.16
N VAL A 132 -1.53 -5.86 12.43
CA VAL A 132 -1.95 -7.06 13.17
C VAL A 132 -1.45 -8.32 12.50
N GLN A 133 -1.68 -8.50 11.19
CA GLN A 133 -1.23 -9.67 10.44
C GLN A 133 0.29 -9.83 10.43
N GLN A 134 1.05 -8.73 10.34
CA GLN A 134 2.52 -8.76 10.44
C GLN A 134 2.96 -9.28 11.80
N ALA A 135 2.40 -8.77 12.88
CA ALA A 135 2.77 -9.19 14.23
C ALA A 135 2.33 -10.63 14.55
N GLU A 136 1.12 -11.04 14.15
CA GLU A 136 0.66 -12.42 14.29
C GLU A 136 1.56 -13.40 13.53
N SER A 137 1.95 -13.04 12.31
CA SER A 137 2.88 -13.82 11.51
C SER A 137 4.27 -13.91 12.16
N LEU A 138 4.78 -12.79 12.73
CA LEU A 138 6.02 -12.76 13.49
C LEU A 138 5.97 -13.72 14.68
N VAL A 139 4.92 -13.62 15.51
CA VAL A 139 4.76 -14.46 16.71
C VAL A 139 4.64 -15.94 16.34
N SER A 140 3.80 -16.27 15.34
CA SER A 140 3.67 -17.64 14.84
C SER A 140 4.99 -18.23 14.35
N GLY A 141 5.78 -17.43 13.64
CA GLY A 141 7.10 -17.80 13.18
C GLY A 141 8.08 -18.02 14.32
N LEU A 142 8.08 -17.14 15.32
CA LEU A 142 8.91 -17.25 16.52
C LEU A 142 8.61 -18.55 17.30
N GLU A 143 7.34 -18.84 17.54
CA GLU A 143 6.90 -20.07 18.19
C GLU A 143 7.32 -21.32 17.41
N SER A 144 7.14 -21.29 16.09
CA SER A 144 7.44 -22.43 15.22
C SER A 144 8.94 -22.70 15.10
N ARG A 145 9.78 -21.65 15.02
CA ARG A 145 11.23 -21.80 14.77
C ARG A 145 12.06 -21.89 16.06
N PHE A 146 11.69 -21.08 17.07
CA PHE A 146 12.48 -20.92 18.29
C PHE A 146 11.78 -21.46 19.57
N GLY A 147 10.58 -22.05 19.41
CA GLY A 147 9.82 -22.58 20.55
C GLY A 147 9.28 -21.48 21.46
N SER A 148 9.18 -21.76 22.78
CA SER A 148 8.70 -20.77 23.75
C SER A 148 9.74 -19.70 24.02
N GLY A 149 9.29 -18.43 24.13
CA GLY A 149 10.18 -17.30 24.47
C GLY A 149 10.98 -17.44 25.76
N PRO A 150 11.73 -16.41 26.19
CA PRO A 150 11.69 -15.07 25.61
C PRO A 150 12.44 -14.95 24.26
N TRP A 151 11.89 -14.14 23.36
CA TRP A 151 12.47 -13.87 22.05
C TRP A 151 13.05 -12.47 21.98
N ASN A 152 14.20 -12.32 21.38
CA ASN A 152 14.81 -11.03 21.07
C ASN A 152 14.27 -10.54 19.72
N VAL A 153 13.59 -9.41 19.72
CA VAL A 153 12.93 -8.84 18.55
C VAL A 153 13.34 -7.38 18.36
N GLU A 154 13.49 -6.95 17.12
CA GLU A 154 13.64 -5.54 16.79
C GLU A 154 12.47 -5.05 15.94
N LEU A 155 12.10 -3.79 16.16
CA LEU A 155 10.98 -3.15 15.49
C LEU A 155 11.48 -2.17 14.42
N PHE A 156 10.90 -2.24 13.22
CA PHE A 156 11.05 -1.22 12.19
C PHE A 156 9.68 -0.64 11.88
N GLY A 157 9.62 0.67 11.67
CA GLY A 157 8.44 1.42 11.25
C GLY A 157 8.61 1.94 9.83
N GLY A 158 7.49 2.30 9.22
CA GLY A 158 7.45 2.94 7.92
C GLY A 158 7.85 4.41 7.95
N SER A 159 7.62 5.13 6.86
CA SER A 159 7.97 6.54 6.76
C SER A 159 7.06 7.42 7.63
N PRO A 160 7.61 8.32 8.46
CA PRO A 160 6.80 9.16 9.35
C PRO A 160 5.99 10.25 8.63
N ASP A 161 6.24 10.49 7.34
CA ASP A 161 5.44 11.38 6.48
C ASP A 161 4.25 10.68 5.83
N ASP A 162 4.14 9.35 6.01
CA ASP A 162 3.02 8.52 5.58
C ASP A 162 2.16 8.11 6.78
N ASN A 163 0.90 8.53 6.78
CA ASN A 163 -0.03 8.23 7.87
C ASN A 163 -0.24 6.72 8.09
N ASN A 164 -0.15 5.90 7.04
CA ASN A 164 -0.32 4.46 7.12
C ASN A 164 0.71 3.79 8.03
N ALA A 165 1.94 4.34 8.07
CA ALA A 165 3.01 3.82 8.92
C ALA A 165 2.63 3.76 10.41
N PHE A 166 1.83 4.71 10.88
CA PHE A 166 1.32 4.73 12.26
C PHE A 166 0.26 3.65 12.48
N PHE A 167 -0.66 3.47 11.54
CA PHE A 167 -1.65 2.39 11.62
C PHE A 167 -1.02 1.00 11.59
N PHE A 168 -0.02 0.77 10.74
CA PHE A 168 0.74 -0.49 10.73
C PHE A 168 1.43 -0.73 12.07
N TYR A 169 2.09 0.31 12.61
CA TYR A 169 2.77 0.21 13.89
C TYR A 169 1.78 -0.06 15.03
N ASP A 170 0.68 0.68 15.10
CA ASP A 170 -0.33 0.53 16.16
C ASP A 170 -1.02 -0.85 16.09
N GLY A 171 -1.34 -1.33 14.88
CA GLY A 171 -1.86 -2.67 14.65
C GLY A 171 -0.88 -3.75 15.13
N ALA A 172 0.40 -3.64 14.77
CA ALA A 172 1.42 -4.57 15.24
C ALA A 172 1.62 -4.52 16.76
N MET A 173 1.64 -3.32 17.34
CA MET A 173 1.78 -3.16 18.79
C MET A 173 0.57 -3.65 19.58
N SER A 174 -0.62 -3.67 18.98
CA SER A 174 -1.80 -4.28 19.63
C SER A 174 -1.60 -5.77 19.94
N VAL A 175 -0.78 -6.46 19.14
CA VAL A 175 -0.40 -7.88 19.34
C VAL A 175 0.88 -8.00 20.17
N LEU A 176 1.90 -7.19 19.89
CA LEU A 176 3.23 -7.35 20.51
C LEU A 176 3.35 -6.73 21.90
N GLN A 177 2.63 -5.64 22.21
CA GLN A 177 2.76 -4.95 23.48
C GLN A 177 2.47 -5.86 24.70
N PRO A 178 1.40 -6.68 24.70
CA PRO A 178 1.17 -7.64 25.79
C PRO A 178 2.33 -8.63 25.99
N LEU A 179 2.98 -9.08 24.91
CA LEU A 179 4.11 -10.01 24.97
C LEU A 179 5.42 -9.32 25.41
N ILE A 180 5.53 -8.02 25.15
CA ILE A 180 6.63 -7.19 25.68
C ILE A 180 6.43 -6.96 27.17
N ASP A 181 5.21 -6.67 27.60
CA ASP A 181 4.87 -6.37 28.99
C ASP A 181 5.05 -7.60 29.90
N ASP A 182 4.78 -8.81 29.40
CA ASP A 182 4.97 -10.05 30.15
C ASP A 182 6.38 -10.65 30.02
N GLY A 183 7.23 -10.05 29.19
CA GLY A 183 8.62 -10.46 28.96
C GLY A 183 8.82 -11.64 28.01
N SER A 184 7.79 -12.07 27.29
CA SER A 184 7.90 -13.08 26.23
C SER A 184 8.62 -12.53 24.99
N VAL A 185 8.48 -11.24 24.71
CA VAL A 185 9.21 -10.50 23.68
C VAL A 185 10.11 -9.46 24.35
N ASN A 186 11.39 -9.47 23.98
CA ASN A 186 12.39 -8.54 24.49
C ASN A 186 12.91 -7.66 23.36
N ILE A 187 12.68 -6.35 23.44
CA ILE A 187 13.28 -5.37 22.51
C ILE A 187 14.65 -4.99 23.05
N VAL A 188 15.69 -5.69 22.56
CA VAL A 188 17.06 -5.59 23.15
C VAL A 188 17.62 -4.19 23.04
N SER A 189 17.36 -3.49 21.93
CA SER A 189 17.78 -2.10 21.74
C SER A 189 16.99 -1.11 22.61
N GLY A 190 15.82 -1.50 23.13
CA GLY A 190 14.86 -0.61 23.77
C GLY A 190 14.24 0.44 22.82
N GLN A 191 14.46 0.33 21.50
CA GLN A 191 13.93 1.30 20.53
C GLN A 191 12.49 0.94 20.16
N MET A 192 11.57 1.75 20.65
CA MET A 192 10.13 1.63 20.41
C MET A 192 9.55 3.01 20.06
N GLY A 193 8.37 3.01 19.41
CA GLY A 193 7.70 4.24 18.95
C GLY A 193 8.21 4.73 17.60
N MET A 194 7.31 5.29 16.80
CA MET A 194 7.58 5.73 15.42
C MET A 194 8.70 6.76 15.32
N ASP A 195 8.94 7.56 16.36
CA ASP A 195 10.06 8.51 16.45
C ASP A 195 11.44 7.84 16.51
N ARG A 196 11.50 6.55 16.87
CA ARG A 196 12.74 5.76 16.97
C ARG A 196 12.89 4.74 15.87
N VAL A 197 11.78 4.12 15.45
CA VAL A 197 11.80 2.99 14.53
C VAL A 197 11.44 3.37 13.10
N GLY A 198 10.93 4.59 12.86
CA GLY A 198 10.50 5.08 11.54
C GLY A 198 11.65 5.10 10.53
N THR A 199 11.33 4.74 9.29
CA THR A 199 12.28 4.66 8.17
C THR A 199 11.85 5.63 7.08
N LEU A 200 12.52 6.77 7.00
CA LEU A 200 12.18 7.86 6.09
C LEU A 200 12.15 7.38 4.63
N ARG A 201 11.09 7.78 3.90
CA ARG A 201 10.85 7.44 2.49
C ARG A 201 10.74 5.94 2.21
N TRP A 202 10.50 5.12 3.22
CA TRP A 202 10.45 3.66 3.05
C TRP A 202 11.73 3.11 2.41
N ASP A 203 12.88 3.75 2.67
CA ASP A 203 14.15 3.44 2.03
C ASP A 203 14.83 2.21 2.67
N GLY A 204 14.99 1.15 1.88
CA GLY A 204 15.66 -0.09 2.30
C GLY A 204 17.11 0.10 2.71
N ALA A 205 17.84 1.07 2.15
CA ALA A 205 19.22 1.36 2.55
C ALA A 205 19.27 2.02 3.93
N VAL A 206 18.29 2.85 4.28
CA VAL A 206 18.13 3.40 5.64
C VAL A 206 17.83 2.29 6.64
N ALA A 207 16.94 1.35 6.28
CA ALA A 207 16.66 0.18 7.11
C ALA A 207 17.89 -0.70 7.30
N GLN A 208 18.66 -0.97 6.22
CA GLN A 208 19.90 -1.72 6.27
C GLN A 208 20.91 -1.06 7.22
N ALA A 209 21.17 0.23 7.06
CA ALA A 209 22.10 0.97 7.91
C ALA A 209 21.69 0.94 9.39
N ARG A 210 20.37 1.03 9.67
CA ARG A 210 19.86 0.91 11.04
C ARG A 210 20.06 -0.51 11.58
N MET A 211 19.83 -1.56 10.78
CA MET A 211 20.05 -2.94 11.19
C MET A 211 21.55 -3.21 11.47
N ASP A 212 22.47 -2.72 10.63
CA ASP A 212 23.92 -2.80 10.88
C ASP A 212 24.31 -2.20 12.23
N ASN A 213 23.71 -1.03 12.57
CA ASN A 213 23.93 -0.37 13.86
C ASN A 213 23.35 -1.20 15.01
N LEU A 214 22.15 -1.76 14.88
CA LEU A 214 21.53 -2.61 15.90
C LEU A 214 22.41 -3.87 16.17
N LEU A 215 22.82 -4.55 15.11
CA LEU A 215 23.65 -5.75 15.19
C LEU A 215 24.97 -5.48 15.90
N SER A 216 25.65 -4.39 15.54
CA SER A 216 26.95 -4.03 16.15
C SER A 216 26.84 -3.54 17.59
N ALA A 217 25.72 -2.87 17.96
CA ALA A 217 25.58 -2.29 19.29
C ALA A 217 24.94 -3.24 20.32
N HIS A 218 24.07 -4.15 19.88
CA HIS A 218 23.21 -4.93 20.78
C HIS A 218 23.30 -6.44 20.61
N TYR A 219 23.84 -6.94 19.49
CA TYR A 219 23.82 -8.36 19.14
C TYR A 219 25.20 -8.99 18.94
N THR A 220 26.21 -8.43 19.62
CA THR A 220 27.58 -9.04 19.64
C THR A 220 27.64 -10.32 20.47
N ASP A 221 26.82 -10.42 21.52
CA ASP A 221 26.78 -11.55 22.47
C ASP A 221 25.35 -12.11 22.63
N ALA A 222 24.40 -11.69 21.79
CA ALA A 222 23.02 -12.14 21.78
C ALA A 222 22.58 -12.43 20.36
N GLU A 223 21.57 -13.31 20.20
CA GLU A 223 20.96 -13.60 18.91
C GLU A 223 19.65 -12.82 18.76
N ILE A 224 19.37 -12.35 17.55
CA ILE A 224 18.07 -11.80 17.18
C ILE A 224 17.20 -12.94 16.66
N HIS A 225 15.95 -13.02 17.16
CA HIS A 225 15.00 -14.07 16.77
C HIS A 225 13.97 -13.56 15.80
N GLY A 226 13.62 -12.27 15.85
CA GLY A 226 12.61 -11.69 14.99
C GLY A 226 12.81 -10.22 14.67
N VAL A 227 12.28 -9.80 13.54
CA VAL A 227 12.27 -8.41 13.10
C VAL A 227 10.86 -8.12 12.55
N LEU A 228 10.15 -7.22 13.23
CA LEU A 228 8.96 -6.61 12.65
C LEU A 228 9.41 -5.63 11.56
N SER A 229 9.14 -5.93 10.32
CA SER A 229 9.39 -5.05 9.18
C SER A 229 8.09 -4.76 8.45
N PRO A 230 7.73 -3.48 8.26
CA PRO A 230 6.43 -3.09 7.73
C PRO A 230 6.36 -3.07 6.20
N TYR A 231 7.46 -3.36 5.47
CA TYR A 231 7.51 -3.30 4.01
C TYR A 231 8.65 -4.17 3.45
N ASP A 232 8.40 -4.83 2.34
CA ASP A 232 9.31 -5.75 1.67
C ASP A 232 10.65 -5.11 1.28
N GLY A 233 10.64 -3.88 0.79
CA GLY A 233 11.87 -3.16 0.46
C GLY A 233 12.79 -2.92 1.66
N LEU A 234 12.20 -2.68 2.85
CA LEU A 234 12.95 -2.62 4.10
C LEU A 234 13.49 -3.99 4.48
N SER A 235 12.65 -5.02 4.34
CA SER A 235 13.01 -6.41 4.70
C SER A 235 14.21 -6.90 3.91
N ILE A 236 14.30 -6.60 2.63
CA ILE A 236 15.47 -6.94 1.79
C ILE A 236 16.75 -6.27 2.32
N GLY A 237 16.68 -4.98 2.72
CA GLY A 237 17.81 -4.28 3.35
C GLY A 237 18.22 -4.92 4.69
N ILE A 238 17.24 -5.23 5.54
CA ILE A 238 17.42 -5.89 6.83
C ILE A 238 18.06 -7.27 6.65
N LEU A 239 17.57 -8.09 5.73
CA LEU A 239 18.09 -9.41 5.41
C LEU A 239 19.54 -9.34 4.91
N SER A 240 19.89 -8.30 4.15
CA SER A 240 21.28 -8.08 3.73
C SER A 240 22.23 -7.91 4.92
N SER A 241 21.85 -7.11 5.92
CA SER A 241 22.63 -6.93 7.15
C SER A 241 22.74 -8.22 7.96
N LEU A 242 21.60 -8.92 8.15
CA LEU A 242 21.57 -10.19 8.89
C LEU A 242 22.48 -11.25 8.26
N LYS A 243 22.41 -11.44 6.95
CA LYS A 243 23.29 -12.35 6.20
C LYS A 243 24.76 -11.92 6.28
N GLY A 244 25.01 -10.61 6.30
CA GLY A 244 26.36 -10.06 6.42
C GLY A 244 27.09 -10.45 7.70
N VAL A 245 26.38 -10.77 8.78
CA VAL A 245 26.93 -11.24 10.06
C VAL A 245 26.73 -12.74 10.31
N GLY A 246 26.21 -13.49 9.32
CA GLY A 246 26.16 -14.95 9.33
C GLY A 246 24.81 -15.58 9.60
N TYR A 247 23.72 -14.81 9.79
CA TYR A 247 22.39 -15.40 9.89
C TYR A 247 21.99 -16.12 8.59
N GLY A 248 21.29 -17.24 8.73
CA GLY A 248 20.94 -18.13 7.63
C GLY A 248 22.01 -19.16 7.25
N SER A 249 23.12 -19.25 8.04
CA SER A 249 24.10 -20.34 7.95
C SER A 249 23.68 -21.55 8.78
N ASP A 250 24.41 -22.65 8.64
CA ASP A 250 24.19 -23.87 9.44
C ASP A 250 24.36 -23.66 10.96
N ASP A 251 25.12 -22.63 11.35
CA ASP A 251 25.43 -22.34 12.76
C ASP A 251 24.57 -21.25 13.36
N LEU A 252 23.86 -20.45 12.53
CA LEU A 252 23.08 -19.29 12.99
C LEU A 252 21.78 -19.13 12.16
N GLU A 253 20.68 -19.48 12.78
CA GLU A 253 19.38 -19.54 12.13
C GLU A 253 18.86 -18.15 11.71
N MET A 254 18.19 -18.07 10.55
CA MET A 254 17.60 -16.82 10.07
C MET A 254 16.47 -16.38 11.00
N PRO A 255 16.44 -15.10 11.48
CA PRO A 255 15.34 -14.57 12.24
C PRO A 255 14.03 -14.58 11.44
N ILE A 256 12.91 -14.49 12.15
CA ILE A 256 11.60 -14.25 11.53
C ILE A 256 11.55 -12.79 11.07
N VAL A 257 11.48 -12.55 9.77
CA VAL A 257 11.38 -11.20 9.19
C VAL A 257 10.07 -11.09 8.43
N THR A 258 9.26 -10.11 8.81
CA THR A 258 7.97 -9.82 8.15
C THR A 258 8.14 -8.87 6.97
N GLY A 259 7.06 -8.53 6.28
CA GLY A 259 7.05 -7.57 5.18
C GLY A 259 5.64 -7.18 4.77
N GLN A 260 5.52 -6.44 3.68
CA GLN A 260 4.27 -6.03 3.05
C GLN A 260 4.51 -5.72 1.57
N ASP A 261 3.46 -5.85 0.78
CA ASP A 261 3.28 -5.58 -0.64
C ASP A 261 3.60 -6.77 -1.56
N ALA A 262 4.06 -7.89 -1.03
CA ALA A 262 4.33 -9.13 -1.79
C ALA A 262 5.19 -8.88 -3.05
N GLU A 263 6.23 -8.05 -2.92
CA GLU A 263 7.13 -7.77 -4.04
C GLU A 263 7.90 -9.01 -4.48
N VAL A 264 8.16 -9.14 -5.78
CA VAL A 264 8.84 -10.33 -6.36
C VAL A 264 10.14 -10.71 -5.64
N PRO A 265 11.05 -9.78 -5.28
CA PRO A 265 12.26 -10.13 -4.53
C PRO A 265 11.94 -10.76 -3.16
N SER A 266 10.93 -10.25 -2.46
CA SER A 266 10.51 -10.77 -1.16
C SER A 266 9.83 -12.13 -1.25
N ILE A 267 8.99 -12.36 -2.26
CA ILE A 267 8.43 -13.69 -2.48
C ILE A 267 9.54 -14.71 -2.75
N LYS A 268 10.54 -14.36 -3.57
CA LYS A 268 11.72 -15.22 -3.78
C LYS A 268 12.48 -15.46 -2.47
N SER A 269 12.61 -14.47 -1.62
CA SER A 269 13.22 -14.55 -0.30
C SER A 269 12.41 -15.45 0.66
N ILE A 270 11.08 -15.39 0.62
CA ILE A 270 10.18 -16.28 1.37
C ILE A 270 10.36 -17.72 0.91
N LEU A 271 10.38 -17.95 -0.40
CA LEU A 271 10.59 -19.29 -0.97
C LEU A 271 11.97 -19.86 -0.67
N ALA A 272 12.98 -18.99 -0.49
CA ALA A 272 14.31 -19.37 -0.06
C ALA A 272 14.44 -19.60 1.47
N GLY A 273 13.38 -19.31 2.26
CA GLY A 273 13.38 -19.43 3.72
C GLY A 273 14.11 -18.29 4.45
N GLU A 274 14.43 -17.21 3.75
CA GLU A 274 15.14 -16.04 4.31
C GLU A 274 14.17 -15.03 4.94
N GLN A 275 13.12 -14.58 4.21
CA GLN A 275 12.00 -13.82 4.76
C GLN A 275 10.92 -14.81 5.20
N TYR A 276 10.18 -14.50 6.26
CA TYR A 276 9.15 -15.40 6.76
C TYR A 276 7.80 -15.17 6.09
N SER A 277 7.37 -13.91 6.01
CA SER A 277 6.06 -13.56 5.47
C SER A 277 6.04 -12.16 4.86
N THR A 278 4.98 -11.89 4.12
CA THR A 278 4.59 -10.56 3.64
C THR A 278 3.08 -10.40 3.74
N VAL A 279 2.58 -9.17 3.71
CA VAL A 279 1.15 -8.88 3.61
C VAL A 279 0.85 -8.42 2.20
N PHE A 280 0.03 -9.19 1.49
CA PHE A 280 -0.39 -8.90 0.13
C PHE A 280 -1.56 -7.91 0.11
N LYS A 281 -1.45 -6.94 -0.75
CA LYS A 281 -2.47 -5.95 -1.08
C LYS A 281 -2.69 -5.96 -2.59
N ASP A 282 -3.85 -6.41 -3.05
CA ASP A 282 -4.13 -6.49 -4.49
C ASP A 282 -4.36 -5.10 -5.09
N THR A 283 -3.33 -4.57 -5.74
CA THR A 283 -3.34 -3.25 -6.37
C THR A 283 -4.40 -3.12 -7.47
N ARG A 284 -4.77 -4.25 -8.10
CA ARG A 284 -5.83 -4.28 -9.14
C ARG A 284 -7.20 -4.03 -8.53
N GLU A 285 -7.46 -4.56 -7.32
CA GLU A 285 -8.71 -4.33 -6.59
C GLU A 285 -8.78 -2.88 -6.11
N LEU A 286 -7.66 -2.32 -5.60
CA LEU A 286 -7.62 -0.93 -5.18
C LEU A 286 -7.86 0.03 -6.36
N ALA A 287 -7.25 -0.25 -7.51
CA ALA A 287 -7.50 0.49 -8.74
C ALA A 287 -8.98 0.39 -9.17
N ARG A 288 -9.61 -0.81 -9.08
CA ARG A 288 -11.02 -1.01 -9.43
C ARG A 288 -11.96 -0.21 -8.51
N VAL A 289 -11.71 -0.23 -7.21
CA VAL A 289 -12.47 0.58 -6.24
C VAL A 289 -12.36 2.06 -6.59
N THR A 290 -11.15 2.55 -6.85
CA THR A 290 -10.89 3.94 -7.20
C THR A 290 -11.62 4.35 -8.50
N VAL A 291 -11.56 3.52 -9.53
CA VAL A 291 -12.31 3.76 -10.78
C VAL A 291 -13.83 3.76 -10.53
N GLY A 292 -14.32 2.87 -9.65
CA GLY A 292 -15.72 2.88 -9.20
C GLY A 292 -16.11 4.19 -8.52
N MET A 293 -15.24 4.73 -7.66
CA MET A 293 -15.47 6.03 -7.01
C MET A 293 -15.53 7.17 -8.03
N VAL A 294 -14.59 7.22 -8.97
CA VAL A 294 -14.57 8.25 -10.05
C VAL A 294 -15.83 8.15 -10.92
N ASN A 295 -16.22 6.94 -11.32
CA ASN A 295 -17.44 6.72 -12.10
C ASN A 295 -18.69 7.23 -11.38
N ALA A 296 -18.79 7.01 -10.06
CA ALA A 296 -19.91 7.51 -9.26
C ALA A 296 -19.91 9.04 -9.22
N LEU A 297 -18.76 9.68 -8.90
CA LEU A 297 -18.62 11.13 -8.83
C LEU A 297 -19.00 11.81 -10.15
N LEU A 298 -18.42 11.40 -11.26
CA LEU A 298 -18.70 11.98 -12.58
C LEU A 298 -20.12 11.65 -13.09
N GLY A 299 -20.67 10.53 -12.60
CA GLY A 299 -22.09 10.18 -12.85
C GLY A 299 -23.10 10.90 -11.95
N GLY A 300 -22.64 11.73 -11.01
CA GLY A 300 -23.49 12.45 -10.04
C GLY A 300 -24.11 11.55 -8.97
N ALA A 301 -23.45 10.43 -8.65
CA ALA A 301 -23.83 9.49 -7.59
C ALA A 301 -22.79 9.50 -6.45
N GLU A 302 -23.18 8.99 -5.28
CA GLU A 302 -22.26 8.81 -4.17
C GLU A 302 -21.41 7.54 -4.41
N PRO A 303 -20.07 7.62 -4.22
CA PRO A 303 -19.21 6.45 -4.22
C PRO A 303 -19.55 5.43 -3.14
N GLU A 304 -19.26 4.15 -3.41
CA GLU A 304 -19.33 3.11 -2.41
C GLU A 304 -18.23 3.30 -1.37
N ILE A 305 -18.60 3.25 -0.09
CA ILE A 305 -17.70 3.34 1.05
C ILE A 305 -18.08 2.29 2.10
N ASN A 306 -17.14 1.88 2.93
CA ASN A 306 -17.38 0.95 4.03
C ASN A 306 -16.80 1.41 5.37
N ASP A 307 -16.16 2.59 5.41
CA ASP A 307 -15.65 3.21 6.64
C ASP A 307 -15.92 4.73 6.65
N THR A 308 -16.44 5.22 7.78
CA THR A 308 -16.74 6.63 8.04
C THR A 308 -16.30 7.09 9.43
N GLU A 309 -15.45 6.29 10.11
CA GLU A 309 -15.09 6.53 11.50
C GLU A 309 -13.57 6.53 11.74
N THR A 310 -12.79 5.78 10.94
CA THR A 310 -11.39 5.45 11.25
C THR A 310 -10.41 6.52 10.79
N TYR A 311 -10.58 7.05 9.58
CA TYR A 311 -9.54 7.87 8.95
C TYR A 311 -9.74 9.37 9.15
N ASP A 312 -9.35 9.84 10.35
CA ASP A 312 -9.26 11.27 10.68
C ASP A 312 -8.00 11.86 10.03
N ASN A 313 -8.19 12.81 9.12
CA ASN A 313 -7.09 13.48 8.45
C ASN A 313 -6.58 14.75 9.17
N GLY A 314 -7.04 14.98 10.40
CA GLY A 314 -6.71 16.15 11.20
C GLY A 314 -7.72 17.31 11.08
N VAL A 315 -8.61 17.26 10.08
CA VAL A 315 -9.67 18.26 9.84
C VAL A 315 -11.05 17.61 9.81
N LYS A 316 -11.14 16.41 9.27
CA LYS A 316 -12.38 15.63 9.18
C LYS A 316 -12.10 14.14 9.13
N ILE A 317 -13.13 13.34 9.40
CA ILE A 317 -13.13 11.94 8.99
C ILE A 317 -13.36 11.87 7.49
N VAL A 318 -12.45 11.23 6.75
CA VAL A 318 -12.56 11.06 5.30
C VAL A 318 -13.34 9.77 5.01
N PRO A 319 -14.49 9.85 4.30
CA PRO A 319 -15.21 8.65 3.90
C PRO A 319 -14.32 7.72 3.07
N SER A 320 -14.20 6.46 3.48
CA SER A 320 -13.17 5.55 2.95
C SER A 320 -13.76 4.23 2.47
N PHE A 321 -13.07 3.62 1.51
CA PHE A 321 -13.25 2.21 1.17
C PHE A 321 -11.99 1.44 1.53
N LEU A 322 -12.13 0.47 2.43
CA LEU A 322 -11.06 -0.36 2.95
C LEU A 322 -11.14 -1.75 2.33
N LEU A 323 -10.08 -2.17 1.67
CA LEU A 323 -9.88 -3.53 1.20
C LEU A 323 -9.21 -4.38 2.29
N GLU A 324 -9.53 -5.66 2.31
CA GLU A 324 -8.91 -6.62 3.23
C GLU A 324 -7.48 -6.97 2.77
N PRO A 325 -6.46 -6.84 3.63
CA PRO A 325 -5.12 -7.34 3.35
C PRO A 325 -5.06 -8.86 3.58
N VAL A 326 -4.10 -9.53 2.92
CA VAL A 326 -3.93 -10.99 3.04
C VAL A 326 -2.50 -11.33 3.45
N SER A 327 -2.32 -12.00 4.58
CA SER A 327 -1.01 -12.52 4.98
C SER A 327 -0.55 -13.64 4.04
N VAL A 328 0.69 -13.58 3.58
CA VAL A 328 1.30 -14.54 2.65
C VAL A 328 2.63 -15.07 3.20
N ASP A 329 2.74 -16.38 3.20
CA ASP A 329 3.97 -17.11 3.55
C ASP A 329 4.21 -18.28 2.59
N VAL A 330 5.18 -19.13 2.91
CA VAL A 330 5.54 -20.30 2.11
C VAL A 330 4.39 -21.31 1.94
N SER A 331 3.37 -21.27 2.80
CA SER A 331 2.27 -22.24 2.79
C SER A 331 1.13 -21.87 1.84
N ASN A 332 0.94 -20.57 1.52
CA ASN A 332 -0.22 -20.08 0.77
C ASN A 332 0.09 -19.19 -0.45
N TRP A 333 1.36 -18.89 -0.71
CA TRP A 333 1.76 -17.98 -1.81
C TRP A 333 1.24 -18.42 -3.19
N GLU A 334 1.19 -19.72 -3.47
CA GLU A 334 0.66 -20.23 -4.76
C GLU A 334 -0.83 -19.92 -4.92
N GLU A 335 -1.62 -20.17 -3.87
CA GLU A 335 -3.06 -19.90 -3.88
C GLU A 335 -3.33 -18.40 -4.00
N VAL A 336 -2.68 -17.61 -3.17
CA VAL A 336 -2.94 -16.17 -3.06
C VAL A 336 -2.41 -15.39 -4.26
N LEU A 337 -1.17 -15.66 -4.71
CA LEU A 337 -0.53 -14.83 -5.73
C LEU A 337 -0.67 -15.39 -7.14
N ILE A 338 -0.55 -16.72 -7.32
CA ILE A 338 -0.71 -17.36 -8.63
C ILE A 338 -2.19 -17.65 -8.90
N GLY A 339 -2.90 -18.21 -7.92
CA GLY A 339 -4.32 -18.55 -8.03
C GLY A 339 -5.20 -17.33 -8.30
N SER A 340 -4.87 -16.16 -7.77
CA SER A 340 -5.54 -14.89 -8.08
C SER A 340 -5.16 -14.31 -9.45
N GLY A 341 -4.10 -14.83 -10.09
CA GLY A 341 -3.55 -14.28 -11.33
C GLY A 341 -2.81 -12.94 -11.13
N TYR A 342 -2.38 -12.62 -9.91
CA TYR A 342 -1.57 -11.41 -9.64
C TYR A 342 -0.16 -11.55 -10.21
N TYR A 343 0.47 -12.71 -9.96
CA TYR A 343 1.75 -13.11 -10.57
C TYR A 343 1.62 -14.37 -11.39
N THR A 344 2.55 -14.57 -12.31
CA THR A 344 2.78 -15.84 -12.96
C THR A 344 3.88 -16.63 -12.21
N GLU A 345 3.85 -17.96 -12.35
CA GLU A 345 4.88 -18.81 -11.76
C GLU A 345 6.30 -18.45 -12.25
N GLU A 346 6.43 -18.03 -13.52
CA GLU A 346 7.71 -17.61 -14.11
C GLU A 346 8.30 -16.37 -13.42
N GLN A 347 7.48 -15.45 -12.95
CA GLN A 347 7.92 -14.23 -12.26
C GLN A 347 8.48 -14.54 -10.86
N LEU A 348 7.93 -15.56 -10.18
CA LEU A 348 8.24 -15.87 -8.78
C LEU A 348 9.30 -16.98 -8.59
N ARG A 349 9.67 -17.72 -9.62
CA ARG A 349 10.69 -18.78 -9.59
C ARG A 349 12.05 -18.40 -10.14
#